data_0b79c5d3657ff5778ddcad666179d39a
#
_entry.id   0b79c5d3657ff5778ddcad666179d39a
#
_cell.length_a   1.000
_cell.length_b   1.000
_cell.length_c   1.000
_cell.angle_alpha   90.00
_cell.angle_beta   90.00
_cell.angle_gamma   90.00
#
_symmetry.space_group_name_H-M   'P 1'
#
loop_
_entity.id
_entity.type
_entity.pdbx_description
1 polymer ?
#
loop_
_entity_poly.entity_id
_entity_poly.type
_entity_poly.pdbx_seq_one_letter_code
_entity_poly.pdbx_strand_id
1 'polypeptide(L)'
;MIDIGLGHYLTLGAVIFSIGVIGIFLNRKNIIVILMSIELILLAVNINLVAFSIYLGDLAGQVFTLFILTVAAAEAAIGLAIIVVYFRNSGTIRVEEIDKLKV
;
A
#
# COMPACT_ATOMS: atom_id res chain seq x y z
N MET A 1 33.59 0.33 -0.30
CA MET A 1 32.30 -0.38 -0.44
C MET A 1 31.33 0.15 0.60
N ILE A 2 30.10 0.38 0.19
CA ILE A 2 29.08 0.88 1.11
C ILE A 2 28.45 -0.31 1.81
N ASP A 3 28.48 -0.30 3.14
CA ASP A 3 27.82 -1.34 3.93
C ASP A 3 26.34 -0.96 4.08
N ILE A 4 25.48 -1.83 3.60
CA ILE A 4 24.04 -1.64 3.70
C ILE A 4 23.59 -2.25 5.03
N GLY A 5 23.05 -1.41 5.91
CA GLY A 5 22.58 -1.82 7.20
C GLY A 5 21.12 -1.46 7.45
N LEU A 6 20.70 -1.61 8.70
CA LEU A 6 19.32 -1.33 9.12
C LEU A 6 18.89 0.08 8.74
N GLY A 7 19.75 1.08 8.95
CA GLY A 7 19.41 2.47 8.64
C GLY A 7 19.07 2.71 7.17
N HIS A 8 19.73 2.00 6.27
CA HIS A 8 19.44 2.11 4.83
C HIS A 8 18.02 1.61 4.51
N TYR A 9 17.64 0.47 5.08
CA TYR A 9 16.30 -0.10 4.87
C TYR A 9 15.23 0.74 5.51
N LEU A 10 15.46 1.26 6.72
CA LEU A 10 14.51 2.15 7.38
C LEU A 10 14.31 3.45 6.61
N THR A 11 15.39 3.99 6.03
CA THR A 11 15.31 5.18 5.17
C THR A 11 14.49 4.90 3.91
N LEU A 12 14.73 3.78 3.27
CA LEU A 12 13.95 3.38 2.09
C LEU A 12 12.47 3.24 2.46
N GLY A 13 12.16 2.58 3.58
CA GLY A 13 10.80 2.46 4.07
C GLY A 13 10.16 3.82 4.34
N ALA A 14 10.89 4.73 4.97
CA ALA A 14 10.38 6.08 5.25
C ALA A 14 10.07 6.85 3.97
N VAL A 15 10.92 6.74 2.95
CA VAL A 15 10.70 7.39 1.65
C VAL A 15 9.46 6.82 0.97
N ILE A 16 9.33 5.50 0.91
CA ILE A 16 8.19 4.85 0.28
C ILE A 16 6.89 5.18 1.04
N PHE A 17 6.93 5.15 2.36
CA PHE A 17 5.79 5.53 3.20
C PHE A 17 5.35 6.96 2.90
N SER A 18 6.30 7.88 2.83
CA SER A 18 6.03 9.30 2.55
C SER A 18 5.41 9.49 1.17
N ILE A 19 5.91 8.77 0.16
CA ILE A 19 5.34 8.81 -1.19
C ILE A 19 3.90 8.32 -1.17
N GLY A 20 3.61 7.23 -0.44
CA GLY A 20 2.26 6.71 -0.32
C GLY A 20 1.31 7.70 0.34
N VAL A 21 1.73 8.33 1.44
CA VAL A 21 0.92 9.33 2.15
C VAL A 21 0.67 10.54 1.25
N ILE A 22 1.70 11.06 0.60
CA ILE A 22 1.59 12.20 -0.32
C ILE A 22 0.66 11.84 -1.48
N GLY A 23 0.77 10.62 -2.01
CA GLY A 23 -0.09 10.16 -3.09
C GLY A 23 -1.56 10.21 -2.74
N ILE A 24 -1.92 9.81 -1.52
CA ILE A 24 -3.31 9.90 -1.04
C ILE A 24 -3.78 11.34 -1.01
N PHE A 25 -2.99 12.25 -0.42
CA PHE A 25 -3.39 13.64 -0.28
C PHE A 25 -3.50 14.38 -1.61
N LEU A 26 -2.62 14.09 -2.55
CA LEU A 26 -2.62 14.77 -3.85
C LEU A 26 -3.68 14.23 -4.80
N ASN A 27 -4.06 12.96 -4.66
CA ASN A 27 -4.93 12.27 -5.62
C ASN A 27 -6.13 11.60 -4.95
N ARG A 28 -6.65 12.20 -3.89
CA ARG A 28 -7.70 11.60 -3.07
C ARG A 28 -9.03 11.38 -3.80
N LYS A 29 -9.16 11.89 -5.01
CA LYS A 29 -10.36 11.69 -5.83
C LYS A 29 -10.25 10.53 -6.81
N ASN A 30 -9.06 9.98 -6.98
CA ASN A 30 -8.82 8.86 -7.90
C ASN A 30 -8.64 7.58 -7.08
N ILE A 31 -9.61 6.69 -7.17
CA ILE A 31 -9.62 5.46 -6.37
C ILE A 31 -8.43 4.55 -6.68
N ILE A 32 -8.03 4.46 -7.95
CA ILE A 32 -6.87 3.63 -8.31
C ILE A 32 -5.60 4.16 -7.65
N VAL A 33 -5.40 5.48 -7.69
CA VAL A 33 -4.22 6.10 -7.06
C VAL A 33 -4.26 5.92 -5.55
N ILE A 34 -5.42 6.07 -4.92
CA ILE A 34 -5.59 5.83 -3.49
C ILE A 34 -5.22 4.39 -3.13
N LEU A 35 -5.72 3.42 -3.90
CA LEU A 35 -5.41 2.01 -3.68
C LEU A 35 -3.91 1.74 -3.82
N MET A 36 -3.28 2.25 -4.87
CA MET A 36 -1.84 2.11 -5.08
C MET A 36 -1.04 2.76 -3.95
N SER A 37 -1.48 3.91 -3.47
CA SER A 37 -0.82 4.63 -2.37
C SER A 37 -0.90 3.84 -1.06
N ILE A 38 -2.03 3.22 -0.78
CA ILE A 38 -2.19 2.35 0.38
C ILE A 38 -1.25 1.15 0.27
N GLU A 39 -1.12 0.57 -0.92
CA GLU A 39 -0.21 -0.55 -1.15
C GLU A 39 1.25 -0.14 -0.92
N LEU A 40 1.64 1.08 -1.31
CA LEU A 40 2.98 1.60 -1.03
C LEU A 40 3.22 1.74 0.47
N ILE A 41 2.22 2.20 1.22
CA ILE A 41 2.32 2.32 2.68
C ILE A 41 2.51 0.94 3.31
N LEU A 42 1.75 -0.05 2.87
CA LEU A 42 1.90 -1.43 3.35
C LEU A 42 3.27 -2.01 2.98
N LEU A 43 3.76 -1.73 1.78
CA LEU A 43 5.11 -2.14 1.37
C LEU A 43 6.16 -1.55 2.31
N ALA A 44 6.04 -0.26 2.65
CA ALA A 44 6.97 0.41 3.55
C ALA A 44 6.99 -0.26 4.93
N VAL A 45 5.82 -0.58 5.46
CA VAL A 45 5.70 -1.31 6.73
C VAL A 45 6.38 -2.67 6.64
N ASN A 46 6.17 -3.39 5.53
CA ASN A 46 6.77 -4.70 5.33
C ASN A 46 8.30 -4.64 5.24
N ILE A 47 8.83 -3.63 4.56
CA ILE A 47 10.29 -3.41 4.50
C ILE A 47 10.84 -3.24 5.92
N ASN A 48 10.18 -2.45 6.74
CA ASN A 48 10.60 -2.24 8.12
C ASN A 48 10.53 -3.53 8.95
N LEU A 49 9.45 -4.30 8.82
CA LEU A 49 9.29 -5.56 9.55
C LEU A 49 10.39 -6.55 9.19
N VAL A 50 10.69 -6.70 7.91
CA VAL A 50 11.75 -7.61 7.47
C VAL A 50 13.12 -7.11 7.92
N ALA A 51 13.37 -5.81 7.81
CA ALA A 51 14.64 -5.22 8.24
C ALA A 51 14.88 -5.42 9.74
N PHE A 52 13.88 -5.16 10.57
CA PHE A 52 13.98 -5.41 12.02
C PHE A 52 14.13 -6.89 12.34
N SER A 53 13.41 -7.76 11.61
CA SER A 53 13.52 -9.21 11.79
C SER A 53 14.94 -9.69 11.58
N ILE A 54 15.58 -9.23 10.51
CA ILE A 54 16.97 -9.60 10.21
C ILE A 54 17.92 -9.02 11.24
N TYR A 55 17.73 -7.76 11.61
CA TYR A 55 18.60 -7.09 12.58
C TYR A 55 18.55 -7.76 13.96
N LEU A 56 17.36 -8.15 14.42
CA LEU A 56 17.16 -8.77 15.71
C LEU A 56 17.37 -10.30 15.69
N GLY A 57 17.53 -10.89 14.53
CA GLY A 57 17.64 -12.33 14.40
C GLY A 57 16.36 -13.08 14.77
N ASP A 58 15.19 -12.44 14.61
CA ASP A 58 13.89 -12.99 14.99
C ASP A 58 13.00 -13.09 13.77
N LEU A 59 12.50 -14.27 13.48
CA LEU A 59 11.65 -14.52 12.31
C LEU A 59 10.24 -13.93 12.41
N ALA A 60 9.83 -13.45 13.57
CA ALA A 60 8.48 -12.92 13.78
C ALA A 60 8.11 -11.83 12.77
N GLY A 61 9.04 -10.91 12.47
CA GLY A 61 8.81 -9.84 11.49
C GLY A 61 8.56 -10.38 10.08
N GLN A 62 9.25 -11.45 9.68
CA GLN A 62 9.04 -12.07 8.37
C GLN A 62 7.69 -12.80 8.31
N VAL A 63 7.29 -13.44 9.40
CA VAL A 63 5.98 -14.09 9.48
C VAL A 63 4.86 -13.06 9.37
N PHE A 64 4.96 -11.97 10.11
CA PHE A 64 3.99 -10.87 10.02
C PHE A 64 3.93 -10.28 8.61
N THR A 65 5.07 -10.17 7.93
CA THR A 65 5.11 -9.70 6.55
C THR A 65 4.29 -10.60 5.62
N LEU A 66 4.38 -11.92 5.79
CA LEU A 66 3.58 -12.86 5.00
C LEU A 66 2.07 -12.65 5.22
N PHE A 67 1.65 -12.44 6.47
CA PHE A 67 0.24 -12.14 6.76
C PHE A 67 -0.20 -10.83 6.13
N ILE A 68 0.61 -9.77 6.23
CA ILE A 68 0.28 -8.48 5.65
C ILE A 68 0.20 -8.57 4.13
N LEU A 69 1.11 -9.31 3.47
CA LEU A 69 1.05 -9.53 2.03
C LEU A 69 -0.22 -10.26 1.61
N THR A 70 -0.64 -11.25 2.40
CA THR A 70 -1.87 -11.99 2.13
C THR A 70 -3.08 -11.08 2.22
N VAL A 71 -3.17 -10.27 3.27
CA VAL A 71 -4.27 -9.31 3.45
C VAL A 71 -4.23 -8.26 2.35
N ALA A 72 -3.05 -7.72 2.03
CA ALA A 72 -2.90 -6.72 0.97
C ALA A 72 -3.34 -7.27 -0.39
N ALA A 73 -2.98 -8.52 -0.70
CA ALA A 73 -3.39 -9.15 -1.95
C ALA A 73 -4.91 -9.31 -2.01
N ALA A 74 -5.54 -9.73 -0.91
CA ALA A 74 -6.99 -9.87 -0.82
C ALA A 74 -7.68 -8.50 -0.98
N GLU A 75 -7.19 -7.48 -0.32
CA GLU A 75 -7.73 -6.12 -0.42
C GLU A 75 -7.62 -5.58 -1.83
N ALA A 76 -6.46 -5.77 -2.47
CA ALA A 76 -6.23 -5.33 -3.84
C ALA A 76 -7.18 -6.03 -4.81
N ALA A 77 -7.38 -7.33 -4.66
CA ALA A 77 -8.29 -8.09 -5.51
C ALA A 77 -9.74 -7.62 -5.36
N ILE A 78 -10.20 -7.45 -4.12
CA ILE A 78 -11.55 -6.97 -3.83
C ILE A 78 -11.72 -5.52 -4.31
N GLY A 79 -10.74 -4.67 -4.03
CA GLY A 79 -10.76 -3.28 -4.44
C GLY A 79 -10.82 -3.12 -5.94
N LEU A 80 -10.00 -3.87 -6.68
CA LEU A 80 -10.03 -3.84 -8.14
C LEU A 80 -11.34 -4.35 -8.70
N ALA A 81 -11.92 -5.40 -8.10
CA ALA A 81 -13.22 -5.91 -8.52
C ALA A 81 -14.31 -4.84 -8.36
N ILE A 82 -14.33 -4.14 -7.23
CA ILE A 82 -15.27 -3.06 -6.98
C ILE A 82 -15.08 -1.93 -7.99
N ILE A 83 -13.84 -1.51 -8.23
CA ILE A 83 -13.52 -0.45 -9.18
C ILE A 83 -14.01 -0.82 -10.57
N VAL A 84 -13.79 -2.05 -11.01
CA VAL A 84 -14.25 -2.51 -12.33
C VAL A 84 -15.78 -2.44 -12.45
N VAL A 85 -16.50 -2.89 -11.42
CA VAL A 85 -17.96 -2.85 -11.42
C VAL A 85 -18.45 -1.40 -11.51
N TYR A 86 -17.93 -0.51 -10.68
CA TYR A 86 -18.33 0.89 -10.70
C TYR A 86 -17.93 1.59 -11.99
N PHE A 87 -16.77 1.30 -12.53
CA PHE A 87 -16.35 1.87 -13.80
C PHE A 87 -17.28 1.46 -14.95
N ARG A 88 -17.70 0.20 -14.97
CA ARG A 88 -18.67 -0.28 -15.99
C ARG A 88 -20.00 0.45 -15.91
N ASN A 89 -20.41 0.81 -14.72
CA ASN A 89 -21.71 1.47 -14.52
C ASN A 89 -21.66 2.98 -14.76
N SER A 90 -20.53 3.63 -14.44
CA SER A 90 -20.44 5.09 -14.46
C SER A 90 -19.49 5.66 -15.52
N GLY A 91 -18.56 4.83 -16.03
CA GLY A 91 -17.52 5.30 -16.93
C GLY A 91 -16.43 6.13 -16.27
N THR A 92 -16.37 6.16 -14.92
CA THR A 92 -15.39 6.94 -14.18
C THR A 92 -14.94 6.20 -12.92
N ILE A 93 -13.67 6.43 -12.54
CA ILE A 93 -13.09 5.89 -11.31
C ILE A 93 -12.95 6.94 -10.22
N ARG A 94 -13.53 8.14 -10.41
CA ARG A 94 -13.49 9.19 -9.41
C ARG A 94 -14.46 8.90 -8.28
N VAL A 95 -14.00 9.08 -7.05
CA VAL A 95 -14.81 8.87 -5.85
C VAL A 95 -16.09 9.69 -5.88
N GLU A 96 -16.02 10.94 -6.32
CA GLU A 96 -17.16 11.84 -6.41
C GLU A 96 -18.24 11.29 -7.35
N GLU A 97 -17.84 10.69 -8.46
CA GLU A 97 -18.77 10.12 -9.42
C GLU A 97 -19.35 8.81 -8.91
N ILE A 98 -18.54 8.00 -8.23
CA ILE A 98 -19.00 6.75 -7.61
C ILE A 98 -20.03 7.05 -6.53
N ASP A 99 -19.80 8.10 -5.75
CA ASP A 99 -20.70 8.49 -4.68
C ASP A 99 -22.10 8.87 -5.20
N LYS A 100 -22.19 9.42 -6.39
CA LYS A 100 -23.47 9.76 -7.04
C LYS A 100 -24.29 8.52 -7.42
N LEU A 101 -23.67 7.35 -7.45
CA LEU A 101 -24.37 6.10 -7.79
C LEU A 101 -25.12 5.50 -6.60
N LYS A 102 -24.97 6.06 -5.42
CA LYS A 102 -25.64 5.61 -4.19
C LYS A 102 -27.05 6.19 -4.07
N VAL A 103 -27.83 6.06 -5.05
CA VAL A 103 -29.19 6.60 -5.01
C VAL A 103 -30.20 5.53 -4.70
#